data_ad0146ce0fe42ed9ee5f0d57c1123342
#
_entry.id   ad0146ce0fe42ed9ee5f0d57c1123342
#
_cell.length_a   1.000
_cell.length_b   1.000
_cell.length_c   1.000
_cell.angle_alpha   90.00
_cell.angle_beta   90.00
_cell.angle_gamma   90.00
#
_symmetry.space_group_name_H-M   'P 1'
#
loop_
_entity.id
_entity.type
_entity.pdbx_description
1 polymer ?
#
loop_
_entity_poly.entity_id
_entity_poly.type
_entity_poly.pdbx_seq_one_letter_code
_entity_poly.pdbx_strand_id
1 'polypeptide(L)'
;MIVKILSSNDTGETGGHQAGILVPKKSELLDFFPKLNSSTKNPRTVMTLSDEHGEGWSFNFIYYNNKFFGGTRNEYRLTGMTKYIRSNGLKAGDEIHFSKDNPGYRLKSKKNNVSEGPIKLTGSWITVKTKI
;
A
#
# COMPACT_ATOMS: atom_id res chain seq x y z
N MET A 1 -1.34 0.58 12.92
CA MET A 1 -0.31 0.87 11.91
C MET A 1 -0.05 -0.37 11.07
N ILE A 2 0.12 -0.19 9.78
CA ILE A 2 0.54 -1.27 8.88
C ILE A 2 1.81 -0.85 8.15
N VAL A 3 2.63 -1.83 7.81
CA VAL A 3 3.91 -1.60 7.13
C VAL A 3 3.96 -2.46 5.88
N LYS A 4 4.29 -1.83 4.75
CA LYS A 4 4.56 -2.53 3.50
C LYS A 4 6.06 -2.57 3.27
N ILE A 5 6.60 -3.77 3.09
CA ILE A 5 7.98 -3.96 2.65
C ILE A 5 7.96 -4.09 1.14
N LEU A 6 8.58 -3.13 0.45
CA LEU A 6 8.48 -3.04 -1.01
C LEU A 6 9.23 -4.16 -1.72
N SER A 7 8.61 -4.70 -2.75
CA SER A 7 9.26 -5.60 -3.70
C SER A 7 9.82 -4.81 -4.88
N SER A 8 10.68 -5.43 -5.69
CA SER A 8 11.19 -4.80 -6.90
C SER A 8 10.07 -4.53 -7.91
N ASN A 9 9.02 -5.33 -7.90
CA ASN A 9 7.85 -5.09 -8.75
C ASN A 9 7.07 -3.85 -8.27
N ASP A 10 6.94 -3.65 -6.95
CA ASP A 10 6.26 -2.49 -6.37
C ASP A 10 6.97 -1.19 -6.74
N THR A 11 8.30 -1.20 -6.80
CA THR A 11 9.10 0.00 -7.08
C THR A 11 9.30 0.28 -8.56
N GLY A 12 8.95 -0.69 -9.42
CA GLY A 12 9.17 -0.58 -10.85
C GLY A 12 10.58 -0.94 -11.30
N GLU A 13 11.41 -1.47 -10.41
CA GLU A 13 12.80 -1.87 -10.74
C GLU A 13 12.85 -2.99 -11.77
N THR A 14 11.79 -3.79 -11.85
CA THR A 14 11.70 -4.87 -12.83
C THR A 14 11.39 -4.37 -14.23
N GLY A 15 11.06 -3.09 -14.41
CA GLY A 15 10.61 -2.53 -15.67
C GLY A 15 9.21 -2.97 -16.10
N GLY A 16 8.53 -3.73 -15.25
CA GLY A 16 7.18 -4.19 -15.52
C GLY A 16 6.14 -3.08 -15.38
N HIS A 17 4.98 -3.30 -15.99
CA HIS A 17 3.86 -2.37 -15.89
C HIS A 17 3.26 -2.46 -14.50
N GLN A 18 3.27 -1.35 -13.76
CA GLN A 18 2.77 -1.32 -12.39
C GLN A 18 1.24 -1.27 -12.35
N ALA A 19 0.64 -2.34 -11.88
CA ALA A 19 -0.80 -2.38 -11.60
C ALA A 19 -1.11 -1.95 -10.15
N GLY A 20 -0.17 -1.30 -9.47
CA GLY A 20 -0.29 -0.91 -8.07
C GLY A 20 0.21 -2.01 -7.13
N ILE A 21 0.10 -1.72 -5.84
CA ILE A 21 0.54 -2.64 -4.79
C ILE A 21 -0.63 -3.52 -4.37
N LEU A 22 -0.43 -4.84 -4.40
CA LEU A 22 -1.45 -5.79 -3.96
C LEU A 22 -1.65 -5.69 -2.45
N VAL A 23 -2.91 -5.60 -2.02
CA VAL A 23 -3.28 -5.64 -0.61
C VAL A 23 -3.97 -6.97 -0.35
N PRO A 24 -3.35 -7.87 0.45
CA PRO A 24 -3.96 -9.17 0.74
C PRO A 24 -5.32 -9.06 1.42
N LYS A 25 -6.19 -10.03 1.16
CA LYS A 25 -7.54 -10.07 1.76
C LYS A 25 -7.49 -10.62 3.18
N LYS A 26 -6.79 -9.92 4.05
CA LYS A 26 -6.72 -10.23 5.48
C LYS A 26 -7.46 -9.14 6.25
N SER A 27 -8.32 -9.54 7.19
CA SER A 27 -9.15 -8.59 7.91
C SER A 27 -8.34 -7.51 8.62
N GLU A 28 -7.19 -7.87 9.20
CA GLU A 28 -6.33 -6.91 9.89
C GLU A 28 -5.81 -5.81 8.96
N LEU A 29 -5.53 -6.15 7.70
CA LEU A 29 -5.11 -5.17 6.70
C LEU A 29 -6.29 -4.39 6.15
N LEU A 30 -7.35 -5.07 5.77
CA LEU A 30 -8.51 -4.44 5.15
C LEU A 30 -9.22 -3.47 6.10
N ASP A 31 -9.19 -3.74 7.41
CA ASP A 31 -9.77 -2.85 8.40
C ASP A 31 -9.08 -1.49 8.46
N PHE A 32 -7.82 -1.42 8.04
CA PHE A 32 -7.10 -0.16 7.94
C PHE A 32 -7.64 0.73 6.82
N PHE A 33 -8.02 0.14 5.69
CA PHE A 33 -8.42 0.87 4.49
C PHE A 33 -9.88 1.27 4.51
N PRO A 34 -10.28 2.26 3.68
CA PRO A 34 -11.69 2.64 3.58
C PRO A 34 -12.55 1.46 3.12
N LYS A 35 -13.78 1.40 3.61
CA LYS A 35 -14.74 0.40 3.15
C LYS A 35 -15.21 0.73 1.74
N LEU A 36 -15.31 -0.30 0.89
CA LEU A 36 -15.77 -0.16 -0.48
C LEU A 36 -17.08 -0.92 -0.66
N ASN A 37 -17.95 -0.40 -1.54
CA ASN A 37 -19.22 -1.05 -1.84
C ASN A 37 -18.99 -2.21 -2.82
N SER A 38 -18.93 -3.43 -2.29
CA SER A 38 -18.65 -4.62 -3.09
C SER A 38 -19.78 -5.02 -4.03
N SER A 39 -20.96 -4.41 -3.90
CA SER A 39 -22.06 -4.63 -4.86
C SER A 39 -21.85 -3.86 -6.17
N THR A 40 -20.88 -2.95 -6.20
CA THR A 40 -20.48 -2.20 -7.39
C THR A 40 -19.26 -2.86 -8.03
N LYS A 41 -19.20 -2.88 -9.36
CA LYS A 41 -18.06 -3.44 -10.09
C LYS A 41 -16.85 -2.54 -9.91
N ASN A 42 -15.73 -3.12 -9.44
CA ASN A 42 -14.46 -2.46 -9.23
C ASN A 42 -14.59 -1.14 -8.44
N PRO A 43 -15.17 -1.19 -7.23
CA PRO A 43 -15.34 0.01 -6.43
C PRO A 43 -13.97 0.57 -6.01
N ARG A 44 -13.88 1.89 -5.90
CA ARG A 44 -12.64 2.56 -5.54
C ARG A 44 -12.90 3.84 -4.79
N THR A 45 -11.90 4.26 -4.02
CA THR A 45 -11.93 5.55 -3.36
C THR A 45 -10.52 6.14 -3.33
N VAL A 46 -10.46 7.45 -3.32
CA VAL A 46 -9.19 8.17 -3.18
C VAL A 46 -8.86 8.29 -1.70
N MET A 47 -7.64 7.91 -1.33
CA MET A 47 -7.11 8.14 0.00
C MET A 47 -6.13 9.30 -0.06
N THR A 48 -6.30 10.26 0.84
CA THR A 48 -5.35 11.35 1.01
C THR A 48 -4.56 11.11 2.29
N LEU A 49 -3.23 11.11 2.17
CA LEU A 49 -2.34 10.85 3.29
C LEU A 49 -1.35 11.99 3.43
N SER A 50 -0.97 12.31 4.67
CA SER A 50 0.08 13.29 4.95
C SER A 50 1.36 12.57 5.32
N ASP A 51 2.49 13.02 4.74
CA ASP A 51 3.78 12.43 5.07
C ASP A 51 4.42 13.12 6.29
N GLU A 52 5.64 12.70 6.64
CA GLU A 52 6.36 13.24 7.79
C GLU A 52 6.76 14.71 7.62
N HIS A 53 6.69 15.23 6.40
CA HIS A 53 6.99 16.63 6.09
C HIS A 53 5.74 17.48 5.93
N GLY A 54 4.57 16.89 6.16
CA GLY A 54 3.29 17.58 6.00
C GLY A 54 2.80 17.65 4.57
N GLU A 55 3.46 17.00 3.63
CA GLU A 55 3.01 16.95 2.24
C GLU A 55 1.88 15.94 2.07
N GLY A 56 0.90 16.30 1.25
CA GLY A 56 -0.23 15.44 0.94
C GLY A 56 0.01 14.58 -0.29
N TRP A 57 -0.43 13.33 -0.20
CA TRP A 57 -0.35 12.36 -1.29
C TRP A 57 -1.72 11.72 -1.46
N SER A 58 -2.11 11.46 -2.71
CA SER A 58 -3.38 10.81 -3.01
C SER A 58 -3.12 9.50 -3.74
N PHE A 59 -3.69 8.43 -3.19
CA PHE A 59 -3.61 7.10 -3.79
C PHE A 59 -5.03 6.58 -3.98
N ASN A 60 -5.22 5.63 -4.90
CA ASN A 60 -6.51 4.99 -5.11
C ASN A 60 -6.52 3.62 -4.47
N PHE A 61 -7.50 3.38 -3.60
CA PHE A 61 -7.74 2.05 -3.05
C PHE A 61 -8.88 1.43 -3.85
N ILE A 62 -8.60 0.29 -4.49
CA ILE A 62 -9.51 -0.33 -5.46
C ILE A 62 -9.73 -1.79 -5.09
N TYR A 63 -10.98 -2.24 -5.14
CA TYR A 63 -11.30 -3.65 -5.11
C TYR A 63 -11.66 -4.11 -6.52
N TYR A 64 -10.76 -4.84 -7.15
CA TYR A 64 -11.03 -5.45 -8.45
C TYR A 64 -11.84 -6.72 -8.22
N ASN A 65 -13.15 -6.58 -8.26
CA ASN A 65 -14.10 -7.66 -7.97
C ASN A 65 -14.85 -8.15 -9.20
N ASN A 66 -14.28 -7.96 -10.39
CA ASN A 66 -14.98 -8.30 -11.63
C ASN A 66 -15.23 -9.81 -11.78
N LYS A 67 -14.62 -10.66 -10.96
CA LYS A 67 -14.96 -12.09 -10.87
C LYS A 67 -16.45 -12.30 -10.65
N PHE A 68 -17.10 -11.42 -9.90
CA PHE A 68 -18.52 -11.49 -9.60
C PHE A 68 -19.39 -10.82 -10.67
N PHE A 69 -18.77 -10.31 -11.73
CA PHE A 69 -19.44 -9.59 -12.83
C PHE A 69 -19.00 -10.13 -14.20
N GLY A 70 -18.64 -11.42 -14.25
CA GLY A 70 -18.25 -12.07 -15.51
C GLY A 70 -16.76 -12.01 -15.85
N GLY A 71 -15.93 -11.49 -14.96
CA GLY A 71 -14.48 -11.43 -15.15
C GLY A 71 -13.75 -12.45 -14.29
N THR A 72 -12.47 -12.20 -14.04
CA THR A 72 -11.59 -13.13 -13.31
C THR A 72 -10.90 -12.54 -12.08
N ARG A 73 -10.87 -11.23 -11.94
CA ARG A 73 -10.12 -10.58 -10.86
C ARG A 73 -10.91 -10.51 -9.56
N ASN A 74 -10.23 -10.79 -8.45
CA ASN A 74 -10.78 -10.68 -7.10
C ASN A 74 -9.62 -10.30 -6.18
N GLU A 75 -9.22 -9.02 -6.22
CA GLU A 75 -8.06 -8.54 -5.47
C GLU A 75 -8.18 -7.07 -5.14
N TYR A 76 -7.59 -6.67 -4.00
CA TYR A 76 -7.45 -5.27 -3.62
C TYR A 76 -6.10 -4.75 -4.09
N ARG A 77 -6.08 -3.50 -4.55
CA ARG A 77 -4.85 -2.82 -4.97
C ARG A 77 -4.83 -1.38 -4.47
N LEU A 78 -3.62 -0.92 -4.12
CA LEU A 78 -3.36 0.48 -3.82
C LEU A 78 -2.55 1.04 -4.99
N THR A 79 -3.12 1.98 -5.74
CA THR A 79 -2.53 2.48 -6.97
C THR A 79 -2.19 3.96 -6.88
N GLY A 80 -1.41 4.46 -7.83
CA GLY A 80 -1.03 5.86 -7.88
C GLY A 80 0.15 6.20 -6.98
N MET A 81 0.95 5.22 -6.58
CA MET A 81 2.05 5.42 -5.65
C MET A 81 3.40 5.68 -6.32
N THR A 82 3.48 5.61 -7.64
CA THR A 82 4.74 5.73 -8.37
C THR A 82 5.47 7.04 -8.05
N LYS A 83 4.73 8.14 -8.02
CA LYS A 83 5.32 9.46 -7.74
C LYS A 83 5.90 9.51 -6.31
N TYR A 84 5.19 8.96 -5.34
CA TYR A 84 5.65 8.89 -3.96
C TYR A 84 6.93 8.06 -3.85
N ILE A 85 6.93 6.87 -4.47
CA ILE A 85 8.07 5.96 -4.45
C ILE A 85 9.30 6.62 -5.08
N ARG A 86 9.14 7.27 -6.23
CA ARG A 86 10.23 7.97 -6.91
C ARG A 86 10.74 9.18 -6.14
N SER A 87 9.84 9.99 -5.61
CA SER A 87 10.20 11.20 -4.86
C SER A 87 11.01 10.88 -3.60
N ASN A 88 10.79 9.70 -3.02
CA ASN A 88 11.50 9.27 -1.82
C ASN A 88 12.65 8.30 -2.13
N GLY A 89 12.92 8.03 -3.39
CA GLY A 89 14.01 7.16 -3.82
C GLY A 89 13.91 5.74 -3.28
N LEU A 90 12.70 5.21 -3.17
CA LEU A 90 12.48 3.92 -2.54
C LEU A 90 12.85 2.75 -3.45
N LYS A 91 13.46 1.74 -2.86
CA LYS A 91 13.92 0.52 -3.53
C LYS A 91 13.32 -0.70 -2.85
N ALA A 92 13.46 -1.85 -3.50
CA ALA A 92 13.04 -3.12 -2.88
C ALA A 92 13.70 -3.30 -1.52
N GLY A 93 12.91 -3.70 -0.54
CA GLY A 93 13.34 -3.83 0.85
C GLY A 93 13.08 -2.61 1.70
N ASP A 94 12.87 -1.44 1.09
CA ASP A 94 12.48 -0.24 1.84
C ASP A 94 11.04 -0.38 2.32
N GLU A 95 10.67 0.38 3.34
CA GLU A 95 9.37 0.26 4.00
C GLU A 95 8.53 1.51 3.82
N ILE A 96 7.23 1.32 3.69
CA ILE A 96 6.24 2.40 3.84
C ILE A 96 5.38 2.08 5.05
N HIS A 97 5.35 2.99 6.01
CA HIS A 97 4.55 2.87 7.23
C HIS A 97 3.30 3.71 7.07
N PHE A 98 2.15 3.07 7.22
CA PHE A 98 0.85 3.73 7.15
C PHE A 98 0.22 3.76 8.54
N SER A 99 -0.37 4.89 8.92
CA SER A 99 -1.10 4.99 10.17
C SER A 99 -2.36 5.83 9.97
N LYS A 100 -3.31 5.66 10.88
CA LYS A 100 -4.51 6.50 10.92
C LYS A 100 -4.29 7.61 11.94
N ASP A 101 -4.60 8.83 11.49
CA ASP A 101 -4.61 10.01 12.34
C ASP A 101 -6.01 10.59 12.20
N ASN A 102 -6.91 10.08 13.03
CA ASN A 102 -8.35 10.31 12.90
C ASN A 102 -8.67 11.81 12.78
N PRO A 103 -9.32 12.27 11.67
CA PRO A 103 -10.01 11.46 10.68
C PRO A 103 -9.18 11.01 9.47
N GLY A 104 -7.92 11.33 9.39
CA GLY A 104 -7.12 11.11 8.17
C GLY A 104 -6.16 9.94 8.25
N TYR A 105 -5.31 9.88 7.24
CA TYR A 105 -4.26 8.88 7.13
C TYR A 105 -2.90 9.56 7.06
N ARG A 106 -1.88 8.88 7.57
CA ARG A 106 -0.49 9.33 7.49
C ARG A 106 0.39 8.23 6.93
N LEU A 107 1.51 8.64 6.33
CA LEU A 107 2.51 7.69 5.87
C LEU A 107 3.90 8.27 6.08
N LYS A 108 4.86 7.38 6.18
CA LYS A 108 6.29 7.72 6.15
C LYS A 108 7.05 6.58 5.52
N SER A 109 8.19 6.88 4.92
CA SER A 109 9.05 5.86 4.34
C SER A 109 10.27 5.64 5.22
N LYS A 110 10.80 4.44 5.18
CA LYS A 110 12.02 4.08 5.89
C LYS A 110 12.93 3.30 4.96
N LYS A 111 14.15 3.81 4.77
CA LYS A 111 15.15 3.13 3.96
C LYS A 111 15.69 1.92 4.71
N ASN A 112 15.87 0.82 4.00
CA ASN A 112 16.47 -0.36 4.57
C ASN A 112 17.98 -0.31 4.40
N ASN A 113 18.71 -0.31 5.53
CA ASN A 113 20.17 -0.42 5.53
C ASN A 113 20.54 -1.90 5.41
N VAL A 114 20.73 -2.36 4.18
CA VAL A 114 20.85 -3.76 3.83
C VAL A 114 22.11 -4.42 4.40
N SER A 115 23.12 -3.65 4.78
CA SER A 115 24.42 -4.19 5.20
C SER A 115 24.41 -4.80 6.61
N GLU A 116 23.38 -4.56 7.43
CA GLU A 116 23.44 -4.88 8.86
C GLU A 116 22.10 -5.36 9.44
N GLY A 117 21.47 -6.35 8.85
CA GLY A 117 20.23 -6.82 9.43
C GLY A 117 19.73 -8.09 8.80
N PRO A 118 18.72 -8.72 9.42
CA PRO A 118 18.11 -9.89 8.84
C PRO A 118 17.50 -9.55 7.49
N ILE A 119 17.53 -10.52 6.57
CA ILE A 119 16.91 -10.38 5.26
C ILE A 119 15.41 -10.26 5.46
N LYS A 120 14.85 -9.13 5.02
CA LYS A 120 13.40 -8.91 5.08
C LYS A 120 12.74 -9.57 3.87
N LEU A 121 11.56 -10.15 4.10
CA LEU A 121 10.72 -10.66 3.02
C LEU A 121 10.12 -9.48 2.26
N THR A 122 10.62 -9.22 1.06
CA THR A 122 10.07 -8.16 0.21
C THR A 122 8.65 -8.51 -0.23
N GLY A 123 7.82 -7.50 -0.38
CA GLY A 123 6.43 -7.67 -0.76
C GLY A 123 5.49 -7.98 0.41
N SER A 124 6.02 -8.15 1.61
CA SER A 124 5.22 -8.48 2.79
C SER A 124 4.51 -7.26 3.36
N TRP A 125 3.36 -7.52 3.98
CA TRP A 125 2.67 -6.55 4.82
C TRP A 125 2.75 -7.00 6.27
N ILE A 126 2.96 -6.05 7.17
CA ILE A 126 3.05 -6.30 8.61
C ILE A 126 2.03 -5.40 9.30
N THR A 127 1.23 -6.00 10.20
CA THR A 127 0.36 -5.21 11.08
C THR A 127 1.05 -5.00 12.41
N VAL A 128 1.04 -3.76 12.89
CA VAL A 128 1.65 -3.41 14.16
C VAL A 128 0.56 -2.89 15.08
N LYS A 129 0.37 -3.57 16.21
CA LYS A 129 -0.56 -3.11 17.23
C LYS A 129 0.08 -2.00 18.03
N THR A 130 -0.62 -0.88 18.11
CA THR A 130 -0.19 0.22 18.96
C THR A 130 -0.47 -0.16 20.42
N LYS A 131 0.57 -0.13 21.25
CA LYS A 131 0.37 -0.25 22.68
C LYS A 131 -0.17 1.08 23.20
N ILE A 132 -1.23 0.99 23.94
CA ILE A 132 -1.78 2.13 24.65
C ILE A 132 -1.13 2.19 26.02
#